data_5d7e070ba495418765a08e635ff3a699
#
_entry.id   5d7e070ba495418765a08e635ff3a699
#
_cell.length_a   1.000
_cell.length_b   1.000
_cell.length_c   1.000
_cell.angle_alpha   90.00
_cell.angle_beta   90.00
_cell.angle_gamma   90.00
#
_symmetry.space_group_name_H-M   'P 1'
#
loop_
_entity.id
_entity.type
_entity.pdbx_description
1 polymer ?
#
loop_
_entity_poly.entity_id
_entity_poly.type
_entity_poly.pdbx_seq_one_letter_code
_entity_poly.pdbx_strand_id
1 'polypeptide(L)'
;MLYCFSQAYYDKEELMSYLSLATESDAVVLWQDAVLLIVKYHNYFKHCKAHCFALEQDILARNLTALLPKENRVQLISLLDLVDITAEYFPQMAL
;
A
#
# COMPACT_ATOMS: atom_id res chain seq x y z
N MET A 1 5.24 -8.76 9.42
CA MET A 1 5.33 -7.29 9.66
C MET A 1 4.36 -6.57 8.74
N LEU A 2 3.80 -5.49 9.20
CA LEU A 2 2.92 -4.62 8.41
C LEU A 2 3.61 -3.28 8.20
N TYR A 3 3.86 -2.94 6.94
CA TYR A 3 4.42 -1.64 6.55
C TYR A 3 3.27 -0.69 6.21
N CYS A 4 3.14 0.41 6.96
CA CYS A 4 2.04 1.37 6.80
C CYS A 4 2.57 2.68 6.23
N PHE A 5 2.14 3.01 5.01
CA PHE A 5 2.50 4.26 4.35
C PHE A 5 1.29 5.19 4.38
N SER A 6 1.48 6.42 4.82
CA SER A 6 0.39 7.40 4.96
C SER A 6 0.61 8.69 4.17
N GLN A 7 1.79 8.93 3.61
CA GLN A 7 2.13 10.16 2.94
C GLN A 7 2.21 9.98 1.42
N ALA A 8 1.97 11.05 0.68
CA ALA A 8 2.08 11.05 -0.77
C ALA A 8 3.53 11.14 -1.27
N TYR A 9 4.45 11.48 -0.38
CA TYR A 9 5.85 11.77 -0.71
C TYR A 9 6.79 10.89 0.08
N TYR A 10 7.56 10.10 -0.64
CA TYR A 10 8.69 9.36 -0.13
C TYR A 10 9.84 9.50 -1.10
N ASP A 11 11.06 9.51 -0.59
CA ASP A 11 12.21 9.38 -1.45
C ASP A 11 12.08 8.06 -2.23
N LYS A 12 12.26 8.14 -3.54
CA LYS A 12 12.07 7.01 -4.45
C LYS A 12 12.91 5.80 -4.06
N GLU A 13 14.18 6.02 -3.73
CA GLU A 13 15.08 4.94 -3.33
C GLU A 13 14.69 4.35 -1.98
N GLU A 14 14.24 5.17 -1.05
CA GLU A 14 13.76 4.72 0.25
C GLU A 14 12.51 3.86 0.09
N LEU A 15 11.54 4.31 -0.71
CA LEU A 15 10.33 3.55 -0.98
C LEU A 15 10.67 2.19 -1.61
N MET A 16 11.53 2.18 -2.61
CA MET A 16 11.98 0.95 -3.26
C MET A 16 12.67 0.01 -2.28
N SER A 17 13.46 0.56 -1.36
CA SER A 17 14.16 -0.20 -0.35
C SER A 17 13.18 -0.95 0.56
N TYR A 18 12.16 -0.25 1.07
CA TYR A 18 11.14 -0.89 1.91
C TYR A 18 10.38 -1.97 1.15
N LEU A 19 9.95 -1.69 -0.08
CA LEU A 19 9.19 -2.66 -0.87
C LEU A 19 10.02 -3.89 -1.25
N SER A 20 11.33 -3.71 -1.43
CA SER A 20 12.25 -4.82 -1.72
C SER A 20 12.52 -5.69 -0.50
N LEU A 21 12.53 -5.11 0.70
CA LEU A 21 12.76 -5.84 1.94
C LEU A 21 11.55 -6.65 2.37
N ALA A 22 10.35 -6.24 1.97
CA ALA A 22 9.13 -6.94 2.34
C ALA A 22 9.07 -8.33 1.71
N THR A 23 8.72 -9.32 2.52
CA THR A 23 8.65 -10.72 2.10
C THR A 23 7.20 -11.17 1.90
N GLU A 24 7.02 -12.40 1.47
CA GLU A 24 5.69 -13.01 1.29
C GLU A 24 4.90 -13.12 2.61
N SER A 25 5.59 -13.08 3.74
CA SER A 25 4.97 -13.12 5.06
C SER A 25 4.57 -11.73 5.57
N ASP A 26 4.91 -10.69 4.85
CA ASP A 26 4.65 -9.30 5.21
C ASP A 26 3.46 -8.75 4.44
N ALA A 27 2.95 -7.62 4.90
CA ALA A 27 1.92 -6.86 4.19
C ALA A 27 2.29 -5.38 4.13
N VAL A 28 1.79 -4.71 3.10
CA VAL A 28 1.95 -3.28 2.87
C VAL A 28 0.57 -2.66 2.80
N VAL A 29 0.33 -1.60 3.56
CA VAL A 29 -0.93 -0.85 3.52
C VAL A 29 -0.65 0.58 3.09
N LEU A 30 -1.40 1.03 2.10
CA LEU A 30 -1.42 2.41 1.63
C LEU A 30 -2.74 3.04 2.06
N TRP A 31 -2.68 4.07 2.86
CA TRP A 31 -3.86 4.77 3.34
C TRP A 31 -3.62 6.27 3.36
N GLN A 32 -4.68 7.06 3.52
CA GLN A 32 -4.59 8.50 3.42
C GLN A 32 -3.91 8.92 2.10
N ASP A 33 -3.00 9.85 2.10
CA ASP A 33 -2.36 10.35 0.88
C ASP A 33 -1.45 9.34 0.19
N ALA A 34 -1.04 8.28 0.90
CA ALA A 34 -0.17 7.25 0.31
C ALA A 34 -0.86 6.45 -0.80
N VAL A 35 -2.18 6.49 -0.91
CA VAL A 35 -2.88 5.84 -2.03
C VAL A 35 -2.46 6.43 -3.39
N LEU A 36 -1.94 7.65 -3.41
CA LEU A 36 -1.37 8.26 -4.62
C LEU A 36 -0.14 7.51 -5.13
N LEU A 37 0.56 6.77 -4.27
CA LEU A 37 1.74 6.01 -4.66
C LEU A 37 1.42 4.92 -5.68
N ILE A 38 0.20 4.38 -5.65
CA ILE A 38 -0.24 3.37 -6.62
C ILE A 38 -0.19 3.95 -8.03
N VAL A 39 -0.64 5.20 -8.19
CA VAL A 39 -0.66 5.86 -9.49
C VAL A 39 0.76 6.22 -9.93
N LYS A 40 1.58 6.72 -9.00
CA LYS A 40 2.94 7.18 -9.31
C LYS A 40 3.92 6.04 -9.54
N TYR A 41 3.83 4.97 -8.74
CA TYR A 41 4.85 3.93 -8.66
C TYR A 41 4.27 2.52 -8.77
N HIS A 42 3.25 2.32 -9.59
CA HIS A 42 2.58 1.03 -9.70
C HIS A 42 3.54 -0.13 -10.03
N ASN A 43 4.60 0.12 -10.78
CA ASN A 43 5.59 -0.91 -11.12
C ASN A 43 6.31 -1.44 -9.88
N TYR A 44 6.53 -0.61 -8.89
CA TYR A 44 7.21 -1.04 -7.66
C TYR A 44 6.34 -2.03 -6.87
N PHE A 45 5.05 -1.76 -6.79
CA PHE A 45 4.12 -2.66 -6.12
C PHE A 45 3.92 -3.95 -6.89
N LYS A 46 4.00 -3.89 -8.21
CA LYS A 46 3.91 -5.08 -9.06
C LYS A 46 5.01 -6.10 -8.74
N HIS A 47 6.20 -5.64 -8.39
CA HIS A 47 7.34 -6.50 -8.09
C HIS A 47 7.51 -6.78 -6.60
N CYS A 48 6.71 -6.19 -5.74
CA CYS A 48 6.77 -6.43 -4.31
C CYS A 48 6.23 -7.82 -3.99
N LYS A 49 6.96 -8.58 -3.16
CA LYS A 49 6.57 -9.94 -2.76
C LYS A 49 5.48 -9.95 -1.69
N ALA A 50 5.36 -8.88 -0.92
CA ALA A 50 4.37 -8.76 0.13
C ALA A 50 2.97 -8.55 -0.45
N HIS A 51 1.96 -8.87 0.35
CA HIS A 51 0.59 -8.53 0.02
C HIS A 51 0.40 -7.03 0.17
N CYS A 52 -0.03 -6.36 -0.90
CA CYS A 52 -0.21 -4.92 -0.91
C CYS A 52 -1.70 -4.58 -0.88
N PHE A 53 -2.09 -3.71 0.04
CA PHE A 53 -3.46 -3.27 0.25
C PHE A 53 -3.54 -1.75 0.20
N ALA A 54 -4.68 -1.23 -0.26
CA ALA A 54 -4.97 0.20 -0.23
C ALA A 54 -6.38 0.42 0.27
N LEU A 55 -6.56 1.44 1.12
CA LEU A 55 -7.85 1.77 1.68
C LEU A 55 -8.74 2.40 0.62
N GLU A 56 -9.82 1.71 0.24
CA GLU A 56 -10.71 2.14 -0.83
C GLU A 56 -11.32 3.51 -0.58
N GLN A 57 -11.73 3.79 0.66
CA GLN A 57 -12.33 5.09 0.98
C GLN A 57 -11.39 6.25 0.69
N ASP A 58 -10.08 6.07 0.84
CA ASP A 58 -9.10 7.12 0.57
C ASP A 58 -8.90 7.32 -0.94
N ILE A 59 -9.02 6.25 -1.72
CA ILE A 59 -8.99 6.32 -3.18
C ILE A 59 -10.22 7.06 -3.70
N LEU A 60 -11.41 6.74 -3.17
CA LEU A 60 -12.66 7.40 -3.56
C LEU A 60 -12.65 8.88 -3.18
N ALA A 61 -12.16 9.21 -1.98
CA ALA A 61 -12.08 10.59 -1.51
C ALA A 61 -11.21 11.48 -2.40
N ARG A 62 -10.23 10.90 -3.09
CA ARG A 62 -9.29 11.61 -3.95
C ARG A 62 -9.56 11.43 -5.45
N ASN A 63 -10.69 10.82 -5.81
CA ASN A 63 -11.08 10.59 -7.19
C ASN A 63 -10.01 9.86 -8.02
N LEU A 64 -9.39 8.85 -7.43
CA LEU A 64 -8.29 8.13 -8.08
C LEU A 64 -8.73 6.87 -8.83
N THR A 65 -9.97 6.45 -8.72
CA THR A 65 -10.44 5.18 -9.28
C THR A 65 -10.11 5.04 -10.77
N ALA A 66 -10.34 6.09 -11.55
CA ALA A 66 -10.08 6.07 -12.98
C ALA A 66 -8.59 6.07 -13.33
N LEU A 67 -7.74 6.44 -12.38
CA LEU A 67 -6.29 6.52 -12.57
C LEU A 67 -5.57 5.25 -12.14
N LEU A 68 -6.26 4.30 -11.53
CA LEU A 68 -5.65 3.06 -11.10
C LEU A 68 -5.26 2.21 -12.31
N PRO A 69 -4.09 1.56 -12.29
CA PRO A 69 -3.68 0.66 -13.36
C PRO A 69 -4.67 -0.50 -13.50
N LYS A 70 -4.92 -0.95 -14.72
CA LYS A 70 -5.83 -2.08 -14.99
C LYS A 70 -5.32 -3.37 -14.36
N GLU A 71 -4.02 -3.59 -14.40
CA GLU A 71 -3.37 -4.74 -13.79
C GLU A 71 -2.78 -4.36 -12.45
N ASN A 72 -3.64 -3.86 -11.56
CA ASN A 72 -3.22 -3.40 -10.24
C ASN A 72 -3.14 -4.60 -9.29
N ARG A 73 -1.94 -4.84 -8.76
CA ARG A 73 -1.69 -5.90 -7.80
C ARG A 73 -2.10 -5.49 -6.37
N VAL A 74 -2.30 -4.20 -6.14
CA VAL A 74 -2.72 -3.68 -4.84
C VAL A 74 -4.21 -3.93 -4.68
N GLN A 75 -4.58 -4.66 -3.64
CA GLN A 75 -5.98 -4.98 -3.35
C GLN A 75 -6.64 -3.83 -2.60
N LEU A 76 -7.82 -3.41 -3.07
CA LEU A 76 -8.61 -2.39 -2.37
C LEU A 76 -9.32 -3.04 -1.20
N ILE A 77 -9.26 -2.41 -0.04
CA ILE A 77 -9.83 -2.92 1.20
C ILE A 77 -10.70 -1.87 1.89
N SER A 78 -11.64 -2.37 2.70
CA SER A 78 -12.44 -1.54 3.60
C SER A 78 -11.68 -1.27 4.90
N LEU A 79 -12.21 -0.36 5.71
CA LEU A 79 -11.65 -0.09 7.03
C LEU A 79 -11.76 -1.32 7.94
N LEU A 80 -12.83 -2.09 7.83
CA LEU A 80 -12.99 -3.34 8.59
C LEU A 80 -11.94 -4.36 8.19
N ASP A 81 -11.66 -4.49 6.89
CA ASP A 81 -10.59 -5.37 6.43
C ASP A 81 -9.24 -4.95 7.01
N LEU A 82 -9.00 -3.65 7.11
CA LEU A 82 -7.76 -3.13 7.68
C LEU A 82 -7.59 -3.57 9.13
N VAL A 83 -8.67 -3.56 9.91
CA VAL A 83 -8.62 -4.04 11.30
C VAL A 83 -8.15 -5.49 11.36
N ASP A 84 -8.69 -6.36 10.50
CA ASP A 84 -8.30 -7.77 10.43
C ASP A 84 -6.84 -7.92 10.00
N ILE A 85 -6.38 -7.10 9.05
CA ILE A 85 -5.00 -7.12 8.58
C ILE A 85 -4.04 -6.72 9.69
N THR A 86 -4.38 -5.72 10.50
CA THR A 86 -3.52 -5.30 11.61
C THR A 86 -3.41 -6.38 12.70
N ALA A 87 -4.41 -7.24 12.83
CA ALA A 87 -4.37 -8.36 13.75
C ALA A 87 -3.54 -9.53 13.20
N GLU A 88 -3.48 -9.69 11.89
CA GLU A 88 -2.77 -10.79 11.23
C GLU A 88 -1.29 -10.50 11.01
N TYR A 89 -0.95 -9.26 10.65
CA TYR A 89 0.43 -8.86 10.34
C TYR A 89 0.96 -7.94 11.43
N PHE A 90 1.99 -8.37 12.11
CA PHE A 90 2.62 -7.59 13.20
C PHE A 90 4.11 -7.92 13.29
N PRO A 91 4.95 -7.03 13.85
CA PRO A 91 4.61 -5.68 14.32
C PRO A 91 4.29 -4.73 13.15
N GLN A 92 3.75 -3.57 13.50
CA GLN A 92 3.48 -2.52 12.53
C GLN A 92 4.64 -1.52 12.48
N MET A 93 4.95 -1.07 11.28
CA MET A 93 5.94 -0.03 11.06
C MET A 93 5.27 1.13 10.34
N ALA A 94 5.12 2.28 11.01
CA ALA A 94 4.56 3.49 10.42
C ALA A 94 5.67 4.25 9.69
N LEU A 95 5.47 4.48 8.40
CA LEU A 95 6.47 5.10 7.53
C LEU A 95 6.02 6.45 6.98
#